data_7c7f6af4616a557e09ff080347dd6015
#
_entry.id   7c7f6af4616a557e09ff080347dd6015
#
_cell.length_a   1.000
_cell.length_b   1.000
_cell.length_c   1.000
_cell.angle_alpha   90.00
_cell.angle_beta   90.00
_cell.angle_gamma   90.00
#
_symmetry.space_group_name_H-M   'P 1'
#
loop_
_entity.id
_entity.type
_entity.pdbx_description
1 polymer ?
#
loop_
_entity_poly.entity_id
_entity_poly.type
_entity_poly.pdbx_seq_one_letter_code
_entity_poly.pdbx_strand_id
1 'polypeptide(L)'
;CLRRVFDQTWEAGVLCSLDTEHHIELAERLCEIVPCGERVRFTGSGSEATLHALRLCRAASGRDKIIRFRGHFHGYHEFTYIGGHPPAGELEAAPPYRESAGIPAALAELIVPVEYNNPAALEAAVAAHRDDVGTIVVEPVDFNCGCILPEPGFLELARQLADDNDMILFFDEIQSFAKKSPGGAQQDFGVTPDICTIGKSLGAGLPLSAIVGKAELMDRYKPVGNVAHSGTFNAPLPSILAGLAFVETITTPQFWQHIDALGERLFAGLAEISQRSPVPVQFQHHGSRFGVIFGTREPVINYRQSLVHDPQMMLRFCRETTDRGVYFHDYGGGACHHGYSLAHDMDDIDRVLNVVGDALAAMGG
;
A
#
# COMPACT_ATOMS: atom_id res chain seq x y z
N CYS A 1 -21.53 3.21 -11.58
CA CYS A 1 -20.53 2.14 -11.56
C CYS A 1 -21.17 0.75 -11.39
N LEU A 2 -21.68 0.37 -10.22
CA LEU A 2 -22.22 -0.98 -9.92
C LEU A 2 -23.30 -1.44 -10.90
N ARG A 3 -24.23 -0.56 -11.29
CA ARG A 3 -25.32 -0.93 -12.23
C ARG A 3 -24.76 -1.40 -13.57
N ARG A 4 -23.79 -0.67 -14.15
CA ARG A 4 -23.11 -1.07 -15.40
C ARG A 4 -22.43 -2.43 -15.26
N VAL A 5 -21.76 -2.67 -14.12
CA VAL A 5 -21.12 -3.96 -13.84
C VAL A 5 -22.16 -5.09 -13.81
N PHE A 6 -23.29 -4.90 -13.12
CA PHE A 6 -24.34 -5.91 -13.04
C PHE A 6 -25.00 -6.17 -14.39
N ASP A 7 -25.37 -5.13 -15.16
CA ASP A 7 -26.03 -5.27 -16.45
C ASP A 7 -25.14 -6.04 -17.44
N GLN A 8 -23.87 -5.67 -17.57
CA GLN A 8 -22.91 -6.35 -18.46
C GLN A 8 -22.56 -7.77 -17.98
N THR A 9 -22.42 -7.99 -16.68
CA THR A 9 -22.19 -9.33 -16.13
C THR A 9 -23.40 -10.25 -16.34
N TRP A 10 -24.61 -9.71 -16.25
CA TRP A 10 -25.84 -10.47 -16.47
C TRP A 10 -25.92 -11.00 -17.90
N GLU A 11 -25.51 -10.21 -18.88
CA GLU A 11 -25.51 -10.58 -20.29
C GLU A 11 -24.38 -11.54 -20.67
N ALA A 12 -23.16 -11.26 -20.20
CA ALA A 12 -21.95 -11.99 -20.61
C ALA A 12 -21.55 -13.14 -19.68
N GLY A 13 -22.09 -13.18 -18.46
CA GLY A 13 -21.65 -14.10 -17.40
C GLY A 13 -20.37 -13.63 -16.68
N VAL A 14 -19.94 -14.40 -15.68
CA VAL A 14 -18.78 -14.03 -14.82
C VAL A 14 -17.44 -14.26 -15.51
N LEU A 15 -17.31 -14.89 -16.60
CA LEU A 15 -16.10 -15.18 -17.38
C LEU A 15 -14.80 -15.16 -16.53
N CYS A 16 -14.36 -16.33 -16.10
CA CYS A 16 -13.08 -16.52 -15.43
C CYS A 16 -12.08 -17.15 -16.41
N SER A 17 -10.81 -16.75 -16.33
CA SER A 17 -9.71 -17.29 -17.16
C SER A 17 -9.90 -17.08 -18.68
N LEU A 18 -10.68 -16.09 -19.08
CA LEU A 18 -10.89 -15.68 -20.47
C LEU A 18 -10.74 -14.17 -20.57
N ASP A 19 -9.87 -13.71 -21.45
CA ASP A 19 -9.70 -12.28 -21.73
C ASP A 19 -10.77 -11.80 -22.71
N THR A 20 -11.30 -10.60 -22.43
CA THR A 20 -12.24 -9.87 -23.30
C THR A 20 -11.61 -8.54 -23.69
N GLU A 21 -12.27 -7.79 -24.61
CA GLU A 21 -11.90 -6.41 -24.92
C GLU A 21 -11.78 -5.52 -23.69
N HIS A 22 -12.60 -5.74 -22.67
CA HIS A 22 -12.55 -4.98 -21.42
C HIS A 22 -11.26 -5.21 -20.62
N HIS A 23 -10.68 -6.42 -20.68
CA HIS A 23 -9.37 -6.71 -20.05
C HIS A 23 -8.27 -5.94 -20.76
N ILE A 24 -8.30 -5.89 -22.09
CA ILE A 24 -7.35 -5.14 -22.90
C ILE A 24 -7.49 -3.65 -22.60
N GLU A 25 -8.70 -3.11 -22.64
CA GLU A 25 -8.99 -1.71 -22.33
C GLU A 25 -8.48 -1.30 -20.95
N LEU A 26 -8.75 -2.11 -19.91
CA LEU A 26 -8.25 -1.80 -18.57
C LEU A 26 -6.73 -1.83 -18.50
N ALA A 27 -6.08 -2.80 -19.15
CA ALA A 27 -4.63 -2.88 -19.19
C ALA A 27 -4.00 -1.67 -19.90
N GLU A 28 -4.57 -1.24 -21.02
CA GLU A 28 -4.12 -0.03 -21.75
C GLU A 28 -4.28 1.22 -20.90
N ARG A 29 -5.46 1.41 -20.26
CA ARG A 29 -5.71 2.53 -19.35
C ARG A 29 -4.74 2.57 -18.16
N LEU A 30 -4.41 1.41 -17.59
CA LEU A 30 -3.44 1.34 -16.50
C LEU A 30 -2.02 1.70 -17.00
N CYS A 31 -1.62 1.26 -18.19
CA CYS A 31 -0.36 1.68 -18.80
C CYS A 31 -0.30 3.19 -19.08
N GLU A 32 -1.43 3.83 -19.37
CA GLU A 32 -1.49 5.29 -19.60
C GLU A 32 -1.31 6.10 -18.30
N ILE A 33 -1.82 5.62 -17.17
CA ILE A 33 -1.86 6.40 -15.92
C ILE A 33 -0.75 6.05 -14.93
N VAL A 34 -0.23 4.81 -14.95
CA VAL A 34 0.83 4.35 -14.03
C VAL A 34 2.20 4.64 -14.65
N PRO A 35 3.06 5.47 -14.04
CA PRO A 35 4.31 5.93 -14.68
C PRO A 35 5.25 4.81 -15.14
N CYS A 36 5.38 3.69 -14.44
CA CYS A 36 6.19 2.54 -14.89
C CYS A 36 5.43 1.59 -15.83
N GLY A 37 4.21 1.93 -16.25
CA GLY A 37 3.27 1.03 -16.92
C GLY A 37 3.53 0.84 -18.41
N GLU A 38 4.15 -0.28 -18.80
CA GLU A 38 4.26 -0.72 -20.20
C GLU A 38 3.54 -2.05 -20.43
N ARG A 39 3.38 -2.85 -19.37
CA ARG A 39 2.65 -4.13 -19.36
C ARG A 39 1.92 -4.33 -18.06
N VAL A 40 0.80 -5.08 -18.13
CA VAL A 40 -0.05 -5.41 -16.97
C VAL A 40 -0.30 -6.91 -16.89
N ARG A 41 -0.32 -7.43 -15.66
CA ARG A 41 -0.82 -8.76 -15.31
C ARG A 41 -1.79 -8.64 -14.16
N PHE A 42 -3.00 -9.14 -14.31
CA PHE A 42 -4.02 -9.13 -13.27
C PHE A 42 -3.87 -10.31 -12.29
N THR A 43 -4.29 -10.10 -11.04
CA THR A 43 -4.38 -11.09 -9.98
C THR A 43 -5.64 -10.87 -9.15
N GLY A 44 -6.06 -11.88 -8.37
CA GLY A 44 -7.24 -11.80 -7.51
C GLY A 44 -6.99 -11.05 -6.20
N SER A 45 -5.72 -10.89 -5.78
CA SER A 45 -5.36 -10.24 -4.51
C SER A 45 -3.98 -9.60 -4.54
N GLY A 46 -3.74 -8.64 -3.63
CA GLY A 46 -2.42 -8.03 -3.46
C GLY A 46 -1.33 -9.04 -3.06
N SER A 47 -1.66 -10.02 -2.23
CA SER A 47 -0.69 -11.08 -1.84
C SER A 47 -0.25 -11.94 -3.03
N GLU A 48 -1.16 -12.25 -3.95
CA GLU A 48 -0.80 -12.93 -5.21
C GLU A 48 0.06 -12.01 -6.10
N ALA A 49 -0.31 -10.74 -6.22
CA ALA A 49 0.44 -9.76 -7.00
C ALA A 49 1.90 -9.65 -6.52
N THR A 50 2.11 -9.45 -5.23
CA THR A 50 3.46 -9.33 -4.64
C THR A 50 4.25 -10.65 -4.73
N LEU A 51 3.60 -11.81 -4.52
CA LEU A 51 4.24 -13.12 -4.71
C LEU A 51 4.76 -13.32 -6.13
N HIS A 52 3.91 -13.01 -7.12
CA HIS A 52 4.29 -13.16 -8.53
C HIS A 52 5.33 -12.11 -8.96
N ALA A 53 5.21 -10.87 -8.48
CA ALA A 53 6.19 -9.81 -8.77
C ALA A 53 7.57 -10.16 -8.20
N LEU A 54 7.67 -10.63 -6.96
CA LEU A 54 8.94 -11.05 -6.37
C LEU A 54 9.55 -12.26 -7.10
N ARG A 55 8.72 -13.22 -7.55
CA ARG A 55 9.20 -14.32 -8.39
C ARG A 55 9.79 -13.81 -9.70
N LEU A 56 9.13 -12.83 -10.32
CA LEU A 56 9.63 -12.19 -11.54
C LEU A 56 10.95 -11.47 -11.29
N CYS A 57 11.04 -10.69 -10.23
CA CYS A 57 12.25 -9.95 -9.86
C CYS A 57 13.45 -10.89 -9.64
N ARG A 58 13.25 -12.00 -8.91
CA ARG A 58 14.30 -13.02 -8.74
C ARG A 58 14.74 -13.65 -10.06
N ALA A 59 13.77 -14.01 -10.91
CA ALA A 59 14.08 -14.58 -12.23
C ALA A 59 14.79 -13.60 -13.16
N ALA A 60 14.55 -12.31 -13.01
CA ALA A 60 15.15 -11.26 -13.82
C ALA A 60 16.56 -10.89 -13.33
N SER A 61 16.75 -10.74 -12.04
CA SER A 61 18.05 -10.38 -11.43
C SER A 61 18.99 -11.58 -11.30
N GLY A 62 18.46 -12.81 -11.27
CA GLY A 62 19.23 -14.02 -10.95
C GLY A 62 19.71 -14.08 -9.49
N ARG A 63 19.16 -13.25 -8.61
CA ARG A 63 19.50 -13.13 -7.19
C ARG A 63 18.28 -13.42 -6.33
N ASP A 64 18.47 -14.14 -5.21
CA ASP A 64 17.35 -14.65 -4.41
C ASP A 64 16.91 -13.71 -3.28
N LYS A 65 17.84 -12.90 -2.72
CA LYS A 65 17.54 -12.03 -1.60
C LYS A 65 16.81 -10.75 -2.01
N ILE A 66 16.02 -10.25 -1.08
CA ILE A 66 15.35 -8.96 -1.20
C ILE A 66 15.68 -8.07 -0.01
N ILE A 67 15.85 -6.77 -0.27
CA ILE A 67 15.76 -5.73 0.76
C ILE A 67 14.29 -5.36 0.88
N ARG A 68 13.79 -5.31 2.14
CA ARG A 68 12.49 -4.79 2.48
C ARG A 68 12.58 -3.85 3.68
N PHE A 69 11.55 -3.04 3.92
CA PHE A 69 11.56 -2.10 5.04
C PHE A 69 10.69 -2.58 6.18
N ARG A 70 11.12 -2.30 7.43
CA ARG A 70 10.31 -2.52 8.64
C ARG A 70 9.10 -1.61 8.61
N GLY A 71 7.96 -2.13 9.07
CA GLY A 71 6.66 -1.49 9.00
C GLY A 71 5.86 -1.83 7.75
N HIS A 72 6.53 -2.14 6.63
CA HIS A 72 5.86 -2.40 5.36
C HIS A 72 5.20 -3.78 5.34
N PHE A 73 4.02 -3.84 4.74
CA PHE A 73 3.24 -5.06 4.56
C PHE A 73 3.06 -5.39 3.07
N HIS A 74 3.55 -6.55 2.66
CA HIS A 74 3.52 -6.97 1.25
C HIS A 74 2.72 -8.26 1.02
N GLY A 75 1.72 -8.54 1.85
CA GLY A 75 0.87 -9.72 1.75
C GLY A 75 1.26 -10.86 2.70
N TYR A 76 0.46 -11.94 2.66
CA TYR A 76 0.53 -13.04 3.62
C TYR A 76 1.33 -14.25 3.12
N HIS A 77 2.26 -14.07 2.17
CA HIS A 77 3.14 -15.16 1.75
C HIS A 77 4.48 -15.10 2.50
N GLU A 78 5.16 -16.23 2.60
CA GLU A 78 6.32 -16.43 3.46
C GLU A 78 7.49 -15.49 3.18
N PHE A 79 7.68 -15.05 1.92
CA PHE A 79 8.78 -14.16 1.55
C PHE A 79 8.61 -12.72 2.06
N THR A 80 7.42 -12.34 2.49
CA THR A 80 7.12 -10.98 2.93
C THR A 80 6.62 -10.91 4.37
N TYR A 81 6.37 -12.07 5.00
CA TYR A 81 5.92 -12.14 6.39
C TYR A 81 7.11 -12.45 7.33
N ILE A 82 8.25 -11.82 7.01
CA ILE A 82 9.53 -11.94 7.73
C ILE A 82 10.16 -10.55 7.81
N GLY A 83 10.49 -10.08 9.02
CA GLY A 83 11.24 -8.84 9.27
C GLY A 83 10.48 -7.55 9.01
N GLY A 84 9.15 -7.59 8.80
CA GLY A 84 8.32 -6.40 8.61
C GLY A 84 7.92 -5.78 9.94
N HIS A 85 7.34 -6.56 10.84
CA HIS A 85 6.77 -6.08 12.09
C HIS A 85 7.35 -6.81 13.32
N PRO A 86 8.67 -6.76 13.53
CA PRO A 86 9.29 -7.38 14.70
C PRO A 86 8.88 -6.62 15.98
N PRO A 87 8.64 -7.31 17.12
CA PRO A 87 8.48 -6.65 18.39
C PRO A 87 9.76 -5.88 18.77
N ALA A 88 9.64 -4.88 19.66
CA ALA A 88 10.74 -3.99 20.03
C ALA A 88 12.05 -4.71 20.43
N GLY A 89 11.94 -5.86 21.10
CA GLY A 89 13.11 -6.66 21.51
C GLY A 89 13.77 -7.46 20.38
N GLU A 90 13.16 -7.54 19.20
CA GLU A 90 13.61 -8.34 18.06
C GLU A 90 13.89 -7.51 16.79
N LEU A 91 13.97 -6.20 16.93
CA LEU A 91 14.27 -5.30 15.79
C LEU A 91 15.56 -5.67 15.07
N GLU A 92 16.59 -6.10 15.81
CA GLU A 92 17.89 -6.48 15.27
C GLU A 92 18.11 -8.02 15.26
N ALA A 93 17.02 -8.79 15.27
CA ALA A 93 17.11 -10.26 15.27
C ALA A 93 17.87 -10.77 14.03
N ALA A 94 18.77 -11.72 14.25
CA ALA A 94 19.50 -12.42 13.21
C ALA A 94 19.43 -13.95 13.48
N PRO A 95 18.72 -14.74 12.67
CA PRO A 95 18.02 -14.34 11.43
C PRO A 95 16.80 -13.44 11.72
N PRO A 96 16.29 -12.73 10.70
CA PRO A 96 15.14 -11.83 10.82
C PRO A 96 13.90 -12.49 11.44
N TYR A 97 13.17 -11.72 12.25
CA TYR A 97 11.95 -12.17 12.93
C TYR A 97 10.91 -12.72 11.95
N ARG A 98 10.35 -13.88 12.24
CA ARG A 98 9.26 -14.51 11.47
C ARG A 98 7.92 -14.15 12.12
N GLU A 99 7.08 -13.43 11.40
CA GLU A 99 5.83 -12.83 11.90
C GLU A 99 4.69 -13.86 12.11
N SER A 100 4.88 -15.11 11.69
CA SER A 100 3.92 -16.17 11.91
C SER A 100 4.59 -17.50 12.22
N ALA A 101 3.92 -18.30 13.05
CA ALA A 101 4.22 -19.72 13.16
C ALA A 101 3.99 -20.41 11.79
N GLY A 102 4.78 -21.43 11.49
CA GLY A 102 4.69 -22.20 10.25
C GLY A 102 5.60 -21.67 9.12
N ILE A 103 6.15 -20.48 9.20
CA ILE A 103 7.12 -19.97 8.22
C ILE A 103 8.45 -20.74 8.38
N PRO A 104 8.98 -21.40 7.33
CA PRO A 104 10.25 -22.11 7.39
C PRO A 104 11.43 -21.19 7.74
N ALA A 105 12.29 -21.62 8.66
CA ALA A 105 13.42 -20.79 9.12
C ALA A 105 14.40 -20.41 7.98
N ALA A 106 14.60 -21.34 7.03
CA ALA A 106 15.49 -21.10 5.89
C ALA A 106 15.09 -19.91 5.01
N LEU A 107 13.81 -19.51 4.99
CA LEU A 107 13.37 -18.36 4.20
C LEU A 107 13.80 -17.02 4.80
N ALA A 108 14.10 -16.96 6.08
CA ALA A 108 14.57 -15.74 6.73
C ALA A 108 15.92 -15.26 6.19
N GLU A 109 16.75 -16.16 5.67
CA GLU A 109 18.05 -15.86 5.06
C GLU A 109 17.91 -15.11 3.71
N LEU A 110 16.73 -15.16 3.11
CA LEU A 110 16.43 -14.48 1.84
C LEU A 110 15.97 -13.04 2.02
N ILE A 111 15.80 -12.59 3.28
CA ILE A 111 15.20 -11.29 3.60
C ILE A 111 16.21 -10.42 4.33
N VAL A 112 16.42 -9.21 3.82
CA VAL A 112 17.27 -8.18 4.43
C VAL A 112 16.36 -7.02 4.89
N PRO A 113 15.91 -7.00 6.17
CA PRO A 113 15.07 -5.93 6.69
C PRO A 113 15.89 -4.69 7.00
N VAL A 114 15.44 -3.54 6.50
CA VAL A 114 16.07 -2.23 6.69
C VAL A 114 15.07 -1.28 7.36
N GLU A 115 15.54 -0.33 8.15
CA GLU A 115 14.69 0.73 8.70
C GLU A 115 14.29 1.71 7.60
N TYR A 116 12.97 1.99 7.45
CA TYR A 116 12.48 2.97 6.50
C TYR A 116 12.93 4.38 6.88
N ASN A 117 13.15 5.26 5.91
CA ASN A 117 13.66 6.61 6.12
C ASN A 117 15.05 6.67 6.82
N ASN A 118 15.86 5.62 6.63
CA ASN A 118 17.24 5.58 7.09
C ASN A 118 18.21 5.37 5.92
N PRO A 119 18.68 6.44 5.26
CA PRO A 119 19.59 6.35 4.11
C PRO A 119 20.84 5.52 4.39
N ALA A 120 21.50 5.76 5.53
CA ALA A 120 22.74 5.06 5.88
C ALA A 120 22.52 3.55 6.07
N ALA A 121 21.38 3.14 6.63
CA ALA A 121 21.05 1.72 6.77
C ALA A 121 20.78 1.07 5.40
N LEU A 122 20.12 1.77 4.47
CA LEU A 122 19.88 1.28 3.13
C LEU A 122 21.18 1.13 2.33
N GLU A 123 22.05 2.13 2.35
CA GLU A 123 23.37 2.08 1.71
C GLU A 123 24.23 0.93 2.26
N ALA A 124 24.28 0.78 3.59
CA ALA A 124 25.01 -0.30 4.23
C ALA A 124 24.46 -1.69 3.85
N ALA A 125 23.15 -1.86 3.78
CA ALA A 125 22.51 -3.11 3.39
C ALA A 125 22.83 -3.46 1.93
N VAL A 126 22.72 -2.50 1.01
CA VAL A 126 23.07 -2.67 -0.41
C VAL A 126 24.55 -3.05 -0.55
N ALA A 127 25.45 -2.35 0.13
CA ALA A 127 26.88 -2.64 0.07
C ALA A 127 27.22 -4.04 0.61
N ALA A 128 26.60 -4.45 1.73
CA ALA A 128 26.83 -5.76 2.35
C ALA A 128 26.27 -6.95 1.55
N HIS A 129 25.24 -6.73 0.73
CA HIS A 129 24.50 -7.76 0.01
C HIS A 129 24.50 -7.54 -1.51
N ARG A 130 25.48 -6.84 -2.04
CA ARG A 130 25.56 -6.43 -3.44
C ARG A 130 25.41 -7.60 -4.42
N ASP A 131 25.96 -8.76 -4.08
CA ASP A 131 26.03 -9.92 -4.99
C ASP A 131 24.80 -10.84 -4.90
N ASP A 132 24.03 -10.78 -3.81
CA ASP A 132 22.94 -11.71 -3.54
C ASP A 132 21.55 -11.06 -3.41
N VAL A 133 21.46 -9.73 -3.22
CA VAL A 133 20.19 -8.98 -3.29
C VAL A 133 19.89 -8.57 -4.72
N GLY A 134 18.70 -8.95 -5.21
CA GLY A 134 18.24 -8.60 -6.56
C GLY A 134 17.11 -7.57 -6.59
N THR A 135 16.52 -7.23 -5.43
CA THR A 135 15.33 -6.39 -5.39
C THR A 135 15.29 -5.54 -4.12
N ILE A 136 14.94 -4.28 -4.29
CA ILE A 136 14.51 -3.40 -3.20
C ILE A 136 13.01 -3.25 -3.32
N VAL A 137 12.24 -3.79 -2.33
CA VAL A 137 10.78 -3.66 -2.30
C VAL A 137 10.37 -2.65 -1.23
N VAL A 138 9.51 -1.70 -1.60
CA VAL A 138 9.09 -0.61 -0.73
C VAL A 138 7.60 -0.29 -0.91
N GLU A 139 6.86 -0.07 0.18
CA GLU A 139 5.64 0.73 0.15
C GLU A 139 6.06 2.20 0.14
N PRO A 140 5.78 3.00 -0.93
CA PRO A 140 6.19 4.42 -0.94
C PRO A 140 5.60 5.23 0.22
N VAL A 141 4.44 4.81 0.73
CA VAL A 141 3.84 5.32 1.97
C VAL A 141 3.47 4.14 2.84
N ASP A 142 4.04 4.06 4.04
CA ASP A 142 3.69 3.01 5.00
C ASP A 142 2.37 3.37 5.72
N PHE A 143 1.27 2.87 5.18
CA PHE A 143 -0.04 3.07 5.79
C PHE A 143 -0.30 2.15 6.98
N ASN A 144 0.44 1.06 7.12
CA ASN A 144 0.19 0.04 8.14
C ASN A 144 0.67 0.49 9.53
N CYS A 145 1.68 1.36 9.57
CA CYS A 145 2.26 1.88 10.81
C CYS A 145 1.92 3.35 11.09
N GLY A 146 0.80 3.85 10.53
CA GLY A 146 0.31 5.19 10.84
C GLY A 146 0.50 6.22 9.73
N CYS A 147 0.58 5.80 8.46
CA CYS A 147 0.77 6.66 7.31
C CYS A 147 2.12 7.41 7.34
N ILE A 148 3.21 6.65 7.37
CA ILE A 148 4.57 7.18 7.36
C ILE A 148 4.97 7.53 5.93
N LEU A 149 5.28 8.81 5.69
CA LEU A 149 5.72 9.31 4.39
C LEU A 149 7.23 9.06 4.18
N PRO A 150 7.68 8.96 2.92
CA PRO A 150 9.10 8.97 2.64
C PRO A 150 9.68 10.35 3.00
N GLU A 151 10.82 10.35 3.69
CA GLU A 151 11.61 11.56 3.88
C GLU A 151 12.16 12.05 2.53
N PRO A 152 12.33 13.37 2.35
CA PRO A 152 12.84 13.92 1.09
C PRO A 152 14.16 13.27 0.66
N GLY A 153 14.21 12.77 -0.58
CA GLY A 153 15.39 12.11 -1.14
C GLY A 153 15.50 10.61 -0.86
N PHE A 154 14.65 10.02 -0.01
CA PHE A 154 14.77 8.60 0.33
C PHE A 154 14.39 7.64 -0.81
N LEU A 155 13.31 7.93 -1.53
CA LEU A 155 12.89 7.11 -2.67
C LEU A 155 13.84 7.29 -3.86
N GLU A 156 14.35 8.51 -4.07
CA GLU A 156 15.37 8.81 -5.07
C GLU A 156 16.68 8.04 -4.79
N LEU A 157 17.09 7.96 -3.52
CA LEU A 157 18.23 7.14 -3.10
C LEU A 157 17.99 5.66 -3.39
N ALA A 158 16.80 5.14 -3.08
CA ALA A 158 16.45 3.75 -3.37
C ALA A 158 16.52 3.46 -4.88
N ARG A 159 16.05 4.40 -5.73
CA ARG A 159 16.17 4.30 -7.19
C ARG A 159 17.62 4.29 -7.63
N GLN A 160 18.41 5.26 -7.16
CA GLN A 160 19.83 5.36 -7.50
C GLN A 160 20.61 4.09 -7.10
N LEU A 161 20.41 3.60 -5.87
CA LEU A 161 21.08 2.38 -5.40
C LEU A 161 20.67 1.15 -6.21
N ALA A 162 19.41 1.06 -6.63
CA ALA A 162 18.96 -0.01 -7.49
C ALA A 162 19.65 0.05 -8.87
N ASP A 163 19.72 1.23 -9.47
CA ASP A 163 20.39 1.43 -10.77
C ASP A 163 21.89 1.14 -10.70
N ASP A 164 22.60 1.65 -9.67
CA ASP A 164 24.05 1.51 -9.52
C ASP A 164 24.48 0.06 -9.22
N ASN A 165 23.56 -0.82 -8.80
CA ASN A 165 23.85 -2.19 -8.37
C ASN A 165 23.09 -3.26 -9.17
N ASP A 166 22.49 -2.92 -10.31
CA ASP A 166 21.68 -3.82 -11.14
C ASP A 166 20.59 -4.56 -10.33
N MET A 167 19.94 -3.84 -9.42
CA MET A 167 18.80 -4.31 -8.62
C MET A 167 17.50 -3.78 -9.22
N ILE A 168 16.42 -4.50 -8.98
CA ILE A 168 15.07 -4.09 -9.38
C ILE A 168 14.45 -3.27 -8.26
N LEU A 169 14.00 -2.05 -8.54
CA LEU A 169 13.17 -1.27 -7.64
C LEU A 169 11.71 -1.68 -7.84
N PHE A 170 11.10 -2.21 -6.79
CA PHE A 170 9.71 -2.65 -6.77
C PHE A 170 8.90 -1.79 -5.79
N PHE A 171 7.89 -1.04 -6.31
CA PHE A 171 6.94 -0.31 -5.47
C PHE A 171 5.68 -1.15 -5.23
N ASP A 172 5.42 -1.46 -3.97
CA ASP A 172 4.14 -2.01 -3.56
C ASP A 172 3.15 -0.86 -3.33
N GLU A 173 2.33 -0.60 -4.33
CA GLU A 173 1.29 0.42 -4.30
C GLU A 173 -0.12 -0.14 -4.07
N ILE A 174 -0.23 -1.31 -3.49
CA ILE A 174 -1.53 -1.91 -3.13
C ILE A 174 -2.33 -0.95 -2.24
N GLN A 175 -1.67 -0.18 -1.37
CA GLN A 175 -2.30 0.82 -0.51
C GLN A 175 -2.29 2.22 -1.12
N SER A 176 -1.20 2.64 -1.75
CA SER A 176 -0.97 4.03 -2.17
C SER A 176 -1.57 4.38 -3.54
N PHE A 177 -1.85 3.38 -4.40
CA PHE A 177 -2.43 3.63 -5.72
C PHE A 177 -3.74 4.43 -5.63
N ALA A 178 -3.81 5.52 -6.39
CA ALA A 178 -4.96 6.41 -6.50
C ALA A 178 -5.48 6.95 -5.14
N LYS A 179 -4.56 7.38 -4.27
CA LYS A 179 -4.92 8.05 -3.00
C LYS A 179 -4.77 9.57 -3.06
N LYS A 180 -3.82 10.08 -3.84
CA LYS A 180 -3.55 11.50 -4.01
C LYS A 180 -3.51 11.91 -5.48
N SER A 181 -3.10 11.01 -6.37
CA SER A 181 -3.08 11.21 -7.82
C SER A 181 -3.47 9.92 -8.55
N PRO A 182 -3.90 9.99 -9.82
CA PRO A 182 -4.31 8.80 -10.58
C PRO A 182 -3.17 7.79 -10.79
N GLY A 183 -1.92 8.25 -10.93
CA GLY A 183 -0.76 7.40 -11.15
C GLY A 183 -0.13 6.84 -9.88
N GLY A 184 -0.72 7.12 -8.71
CA GLY A 184 -0.25 6.62 -7.43
C GLY A 184 1.00 7.33 -6.89
N ALA A 185 1.66 6.70 -5.91
CA ALA A 185 2.78 7.30 -5.21
C ALA A 185 4.00 7.57 -6.12
N GLN A 186 4.22 6.78 -7.16
CA GLN A 186 5.29 7.07 -8.14
C GLN A 186 5.05 8.40 -8.87
N GLN A 187 3.81 8.79 -9.13
CA GLN A 187 3.48 10.12 -9.65
C GLN A 187 3.63 11.19 -8.57
N ASP A 188 3.18 10.92 -7.34
CA ASP A 188 3.18 11.88 -6.23
C ASP A 188 4.60 12.29 -5.81
N PHE A 189 5.54 11.34 -5.80
CA PHE A 189 6.93 11.55 -5.39
C PHE A 189 7.92 11.70 -6.56
N GLY A 190 7.47 11.50 -7.80
CA GLY A 190 8.31 11.67 -8.99
C GLY A 190 9.40 10.59 -9.15
N VAL A 191 9.24 9.43 -8.50
CA VAL A 191 10.19 8.31 -8.59
C VAL A 191 9.51 7.12 -9.26
N THR A 192 10.05 6.68 -10.38
CA THR A 192 9.49 5.57 -11.18
C THR A 192 10.23 4.27 -10.88
N PRO A 193 9.55 3.22 -10.38
CA PRO A 193 10.14 1.89 -10.17
C PRO A 193 10.25 1.12 -11.50
N ASP A 194 10.85 -0.07 -11.45
CA ASP A 194 10.87 -0.99 -12.59
C ASP A 194 9.56 -1.78 -12.69
N ILE A 195 8.94 -2.03 -11.54
CA ILE A 195 7.70 -2.78 -11.40
C ILE A 195 6.92 -2.26 -10.19
N CYS A 196 5.61 -2.28 -10.26
CA CYS A 196 4.76 -2.03 -9.11
C CYS A 196 3.60 -3.03 -9.02
N THR A 197 3.02 -3.14 -7.82
CA THR A 197 1.73 -3.81 -7.59
C THR A 197 0.69 -2.79 -7.18
N ILE A 198 -0.51 -2.89 -7.75
CA ILE A 198 -1.67 -2.05 -7.44
C ILE A 198 -2.88 -2.91 -7.12
N GLY A 199 -3.79 -2.42 -6.28
CA GLY A 199 -4.97 -3.20 -5.88
C GLY A 199 -5.95 -2.39 -5.05
N LYS A 200 -6.62 -3.04 -4.09
CA LYS A 200 -7.62 -2.42 -3.20
C LYS A 200 -8.63 -1.52 -3.93
N SER A 201 -8.30 -0.24 -4.09
CA SER A 201 -9.16 0.74 -4.78
C SER A 201 -9.45 0.34 -6.21
N LEU A 202 -8.50 -0.29 -6.90
CA LEU A 202 -8.62 -0.69 -8.31
C LEU A 202 -9.87 -1.53 -8.59
N GLY A 203 -10.21 -2.44 -7.68
CA GLY A 203 -11.38 -3.31 -7.83
C GLY A 203 -12.71 -2.64 -7.48
N ALA A 204 -12.71 -1.39 -6.98
CA ALA A 204 -13.92 -0.68 -6.51
C ALA A 204 -14.81 -1.53 -5.58
N GLY A 205 -14.21 -2.39 -4.75
CA GLY A 205 -14.87 -3.31 -3.82
C GLY A 205 -14.93 -4.77 -4.30
N LEU A 206 -14.56 -5.06 -5.55
CA LEU A 206 -14.41 -6.43 -6.06
C LEU A 206 -12.94 -6.88 -6.03
N PRO A 207 -12.67 -8.20 -5.99
CA PRO A 207 -11.31 -8.73 -5.98
C PRO A 207 -10.58 -8.42 -7.30
N LEU A 208 -9.64 -7.48 -7.26
CA LEU A 208 -8.77 -7.13 -8.37
C LEU A 208 -7.48 -6.52 -7.86
N SER A 209 -6.37 -7.03 -8.34
CA SER A 209 -5.04 -6.43 -8.22
C SER A 209 -4.29 -6.59 -9.53
N ALA A 210 -3.22 -5.86 -9.71
CA ALA A 210 -2.39 -5.97 -10.91
C ALA A 210 -0.92 -5.80 -10.56
N ILE A 211 -0.08 -6.41 -11.40
CA ILE A 211 1.35 -6.18 -11.52
C ILE A 211 1.53 -5.33 -12.76
N VAL A 212 2.19 -4.21 -12.62
CA VAL A 212 2.42 -3.23 -13.70
C VAL A 212 3.92 -2.93 -13.76
N GLY A 213 4.51 -2.87 -14.95
CA GLY A 213 5.94 -2.63 -15.04
C GLY A 213 6.47 -2.54 -16.45
N LYS A 214 7.78 -2.35 -16.55
CA LYS A 214 8.53 -2.24 -17.81
C LYS A 214 8.38 -3.51 -18.66
N ALA A 215 8.24 -3.36 -19.96
CA ALA A 215 8.00 -4.46 -20.89
C ALA A 215 9.12 -5.52 -20.83
N GLU A 216 10.39 -5.11 -20.80
CA GLU A 216 11.55 -6.01 -20.73
C GLU A 216 11.54 -6.94 -19.51
N LEU A 217 10.96 -6.47 -18.39
CA LEU A 217 10.79 -7.24 -17.17
C LEU A 217 9.53 -8.13 -17.26
N MET A 218 8.40 -7.54 -17.62
CA MET A 218 7.09 -8.19 -17.65
C MET A 218 6.98 -9.26 -18.74
N ASP A 219 7.68 -9.12 -19.85
CA ASP A 219 7.72 -10.11 -20.94
C ASP A 219 8.50 -11.39 -20.55
N ARG A 220 9.13 -11.44 -19.38
CA ARG A 220 9.66 -12.70 -18.82
C ARG A 220 8.56 -13.64 -18.30
N TYR A 221 7.33 -13.17 -18.11
CA TYR A 221 6.19 -14.04 -17.85
C TYR A 221 5.82 -14.88 -19.08
N LYS A 222 5.37 -16.13 -18.84
CA LYS A 222 4.76 -16.94 -19.90
C LYS A 222 3.55 -16.22 -20.51
N PRO A 223 3.28 -16.39 -21.82
CA PRO A 223 3.95 -17.31 -22.78
C PRO A 223 5.22 -16.75 -23.42
N VAL A 224 5.54 -15.44 -23.26
CA VAL A 224 6.71 -14.82 -23.89
C VAL A 224 8.02 -15.35 -23.27
N GLY A 225 8.11 -15.28 -21.93
CA GLY A 225 9.25 -15.78 -21.18
C GLY A 225 8.97 -17.14 -20.51
N ASN A 226 9.66 -17.40 -19.40
CA ASN A 226 9.59 -18.68 -18.68
C ASN A 226 9.04 -18.58 -17.25
N VAL A 227 8.74 -17.39 -16.74
CA VAL A 227 8.20 -17.19 -15.40
C VAL A 227 6.72 -17.52 -15.37
N ALA A 228 6.31 -18.42 -14.46
CA ALA A 228 4.91 -18.82 -14.35
C ALA A 228 4.06 -17.77 -13.64
N HIS A 229 2.92 -17.45 -14.24
CA HIS A 229 1.85 -16.65 -13.68
C HIS A 229 0.52 -17.24 -14.13
N SER A 230 -0.35 -17.62 -13.21
CA SER A 230 -1.67 -18.15 -13.49
C SER A 230 -2.55 -18.09 -12.23
N GLY A 231 -3.86 -18.04 -12.43
CA GLY A 231 -4.87 -18.09 -11.38
C GLY A 231 -6.26 -18.09 -12.01
N THR A 232 -7.14 -19.02 -11.62
CA THR A 232 -8.49 -19.14 -12.18
C THR A 232 -9.31 -17.86 -12.01
N PHE A 233 -9.13 -17.16 -10.91
CA PHE A 233 -9.86 -15.94 -10.57
C PHE A 233 -9.01 -14.67 -10.77
N ASN A 234 -7.97 -14.75 -11.57
CA ASN A 234 -7.24 -13.55 -11.98
C ASN A 234 -8.12 -12.75 -12.94
N ALA A 235 -8.67 -11.64 -12.43
CA ALA A 235 -9.51 -10.73 -13.20
C ALA A 235 -10.81 -11.33 -13.81
N PRO A 236 -11.77 -11.81 -13.01
CA PRO A 236 -13.07 -12.13 -13.53
C PRO A 236 -13.76 -10.89 -14.09
N LEU A 237 -14.57 -11.04 -15.16
CA LEU A 237 -15.17 -9.91 -15.88
C LEU A 237 -15.82 -8.84 -14.97
N PRO A 238 -16.59 -9.18 -13.92
CA PRO A 238 -17.15 -8.15 -13.03
C PRO A 238 -16.09 -7.26 -12.37
N SER A 239 -14.96 -7.84 -11.98
CA SER A 239 -13.84 -7.08 -11.38
C SER A 239 -13.15 -6.16 -12.39
N ILE A 240 -13.00 -6.60 -13.63
CA ILE A 240 -12.47 -5.77 -14.73
C ILE A 240 -13.40 -4.60 -15.03
N LEU A 241 -14.71 -4.83 -15.13
CA LEU A 241 -15.70 -3.77 -15.35
C LEU A 241 -15.71 -2.76 -14.21
N ALA A 242 -15.54 -3.23 -12.96
CA ALA A 242 -15.40 -2.34 -11.80
C ALA A 242 -14.11 -1.53 -11.86
N GLY A 243 -13.00 -2.15 -12.26
CA GLY A 243 -11.71 -1.49 -12.47
C GLY A 243 -11.76 -0.41 -13.55
N LEU A 244 -12.43 -0.68 -14.69
CA LEU A 244 -12.65 0.31 -15.74
C LEU A 244 -13.44 1.52 -15.22
N ALA A 245 -14.55 1.27 -14.53
CA ALA A 245 -15.35 2.34 -13.95
C ALA A 245 -14.59 3.14 -12.86
N PHE A 246 -13.70 2.50 -12.12
CA PHE A 246 -12.82 3.17 -11.18
C PHE A 246 -11.80 4.07 -11.91
N VAL A 247 -11.12 3.56 -12.93
CA VAL A 247 -10.14 4.34 -13.71
C VAL A 247 -10.82 5.51 -14.41
N GLU A 248 -11.98 5.31 -15.03
CA GLU A 248 -12.78 6.40 -15.60
C GLU A 248 -13.08 7.50 -14.58
N THR A 249 -13.35 7.13 -13.33
CA THR A 249 -13.67 8.09 -12.26
C THR A 249 -12.44 8.89 -11.83
N ILE A 250 -11.32 8.21 -11.54
CA ILE A 250 -10.11 8.86 -11.00
C ILE A 250 -9.34 9.67 -12.05
N THR A 251 -9.63 9.52 -13.34
CA THR A 251 -9.03 10.33 -14.41
C THR A 251 -9.80 11.63 -14.66
N THR A 252 -10.89 11.90 -13.91
CA THR A 252 -11.63 13.16 -13.99
C THR A 252 -11.10 14.21 -13.01
N PRO A 253 -10.91 15.49 -13.41
CA PRO A 253 -10.50 16.54 -12.48
C PRO A 253 -11.48 16.76 -11.33
N GLN A 254 -12.77 16.55 -11.56
CA GLN A 254 -13.84 16.73 -10.56
C GLN A 254 -13.69 15.76 -9.39
N PHE A 255 -13.22 14.54 -9.64
CA PHE A 255 -12.94 13.59 -8.58
C PHE A 255 -11.91 14.14 -7.59
N TRP A 256 -10.77 14.62 -8.10
CA TRP A 256 -9.69 15.13 -7.26
C TRP A 256 -10.08 16.43 -6.56
N GLN A 257 -10.77 17.34 -7.24
CA GLN A 257 -11.30 18.57 -6.61
C GLN A 257 -12.18 18.26 -5.39
N HIS A 258 -13.04 17.24 -5.49
CA HIS A 258 -13.89 16.81 -4.38
C HIS A 258 -13.07 16.16 -3.26
N ILE A 259 -12.19 15.21 -3.59
CA ILE A 259 -11.35 14.51 -2.61
C ILE A 259 -10.43 15.48 -1.87
N ASP A 260 -9.80 16.42 -2.58
CA ASP A 260 -8.89 17.40 -1.99
C ASP A 260 -9.64 18.35 -1.05
N ALA A 261 -10.82 18.85 -1.44
CA ALA A 261 -11.64 19.72 -0.59
C ALA A 261 -12.05 19.04 0.73
N LEU A 262 -12.47 17.77 0.67
CA LEU A 262 -12.77 16.98 1.88
C LEU A 262 -11.51 16.79 2.74
N GLY A 263 -10.37 16.50 2.12
CA GLY A 263 -9.09 16.32 2.81
C GLY A 263 -8.60 17.57 3.50
N GLU A 264 -8.62 18.71 2.84
CA GLU A 264 -8.25 20.00 3.43
C GLU A 264 -9.05 20.29 4.69
N ARG A 265 -10.37 20.10 4.63
CA ARG A 265 -11.25 20.32 5.80
C ARG A 265 -10.97 19.33 6.93
N LEU A 266 -10.86 18.02 6.58
CA LEU A 266 -10.64 16.95 7.56
C LEU A 266 -9.31 17.15 8.30
N PHE A 267 -8.21 17.28 7.57
CA PHE A 267 -6.88 17.28 8.17
C PHE A 267 -6.56 18.58 8.93
N ALA A 268 -7.09 19.72 8.48
CA ALA A 268 -7.03 20.93 9.28
C ALA A 268 -7.75 20.78 10.61
N GLY A 269 -8.96 20.22 10.60
CA GLY A 269 -9.73 19.96 11.83
C GLY A 269 -9.07 18.92 12.75
N LEU A 270 -8.53 17.83 12.21
CA LEU A 270 -7.81 16.82 12.99
C LEU A 270 -6.53 17.37 13.62
N ALA A 271 -5.81 18.26 12.95
CA ALA A 271 -4.64 18.94 13.51
C ALA A 271 -5.02 19.82 14.71
N GLU A 272 -6.11 20.60 14.61
CA GLU A 272 -6.60 21.39 15.73
C GLU A 272 -7.08 20.53 16.91
N ILE A 273 -7.77 19.42 16.63
CA ILE A 273 -8.24 18.49 17.64
C ILE A 273 -7.04 17.84 18.35
N SER A 274 -6.02 17.38 17.62
CA SER A 274 -4.79 16.81 18.18
C SER A 274 -4.13 17.75 19.18
N GLN A 275 -3.99 19.03 18.84
CA GLN A 275 -3.37 20.03 19.71
C GLN A 275 -4.14 20.22 21.04
N ARG A 276 -5.47 20.16 21.00
CA ARG A 276 -6.34 20.38 22.17
C ARG A 276 -6.70 19.08 22.93
N SER A 277 -6.39 17.92 22.35
CA SER A 277 -6.72 16.63 22.92
C SER A 277 -6.08 16.45 24.31
N PRO A 278 -6.82 15.96 25.33
CA PRO A 278 -6.23 15.63 26.63
C PRO A 278 -5.28 14.42 26.58
N VAL A 279 -5.39 13.60 25.53
CA VAL A 279 -4.50 12.45 25.31
C VAL A 279 -3.56 12.73 24.14
N PRO A 280 -2.28 12.25 24.18
CA PRO A 280 -1.36 12.42 23.09
C PRO A 280 -1.80 11.58 21.88
N VAL A 281 -2.11 12.25 20.77
CA VAL A 281 -2.53 11.64 19.51
C VAL A 281 -1.95 12.41 18.33
N GLN A 282 -1.48 11.68 17.31
CA GLN A 282 -0.97 12.20 16.05
C GLN A 282 -1.81 11.65 14.89
N PHE A 283 -2.17 12.51 13.95
CA PHE A 283 -2.79 12.15 12.69
C PHE A 283 -1.82 12.41 11.55
N GLN A 284 -1.49 11.37 10.79
CA GLN A 284 -0.63 11.48 9.59
C GLN A 284 -1.42 11.03 8.36
N HIS A 285 -1.25 11.71 7.24
CA HIS A 285 -2.06 11.42 6.06
C HIS A 285 -1.29 11.56 4.74
N HIS A 286 -1.80 10.87 3.71
CA HIS A 286 -1.43 11.05 2.32
C HIS A 286 -2.66 10.88 1.43
N GLY A 287 -3.05 11.97 0.75
CA GLY A 287 -4.28 12.02 -0.02
C GLY A 287 -5.51 11.66 0.82
N SER A 288 -6.33 10.71 0.36
CA SER A 288 -7.56 10.29 1.04
C SER A 288 -7.36 9.29 2.18
N ARG A 289 -6.11 8.97 2.54
CA ARG A 289 -5.78 7.99 3.60
C ARG A 289 -5.02 8.64 4.74
N PHE A 290 -5.24 8.13 5.96
CA PHE A 290 -4.56 8.61 7.16
C PHE A 290 -4.42 7.52 8.23
N GLY A 291 -3.47 7.72 9.13
CA GLY A 291 -3.26 6.92 10.32
C GLY A 291 -3.59 7.71 11.59
N VAL A 292 -3.87 6.99 12.67
CA VAL A 292 -4.10 7.55 14.02
C VAL A 292 -3.12 6.90 14.97
N ILE A 293 -2.21 7.68 15.55
CA ILE A 293 -1.13 7.20 16.42
C ILE A 293 -1.35 7.77 17.81
N PHE A 294 -1.59 6.91 18.80
CA PHE A 294 -1.66 7.29 20.22
C PHE A 294 -0.29 7.15 20.88
N GLY A 295 -0.02 7.94 21.91
CA GLY A 295 1.23 7.92 22.67
C GLY A 295 2.23 9.00 22.27
N THR A 296 1.98 9.72 21.18
CA THR A 296 2.83 10.83 20.73
C THR A 296 1.99 11.95 20.11
N ARG A 297 2.56 13.16 20.09
CA ARG A 297 2.08 14.31 19.29
C ARG A 297 3.04 14.65 18.15
N GLU A 298 4.24 14.03 18.18
CA GLU A 298 5.26 14.25 17.19
C GLU A 298 5.04 13.32 15.99
N PRO A 299 5.40 13.73 14.78
CA PRO A 299 5.37 12.87 13.60
C PRO A 299 6.24 11.62 13.78
N VAL A 300 5.70 10.50 13.32
CA VAL A 300 6.40 9.21 13.27
C VAL A 300 6.94 9.02 11.85
N ILE A 301 8.24 8.80 11.71
CA ILE A 301 8.91 8.74 10.42
C ILE A 301 9.47 7.36 10.07
N ASN A 302 9.41 6.40 10.99
CA ASN A 302 9.86 5.02 10.74
C ASN A 302 9.17 4.03 11.70
N TYR A 303 9.39 2.73 11.44
CA TYR A 303 8.79 1.67 12.24
C TYR A 303 9.22 1.71 13.72
N ARG A 304 10.49 1.97 14.01
CA ARG A 304 10.99 2.06 15.40
C ARG A 304 10.27 3.12 16.21
N GLN A 305 9.99 4.27 15.60
CA GLN A 305 9.21 5.33 16.24
C GLN A 305 7.74 4.97 16.37
N SER A 306 7.17 4.21 15.42
CA SER A 306 5.77 3.79 15.48
C SER A 306 5.46 2.87 16.68
N LEU A 307 6.47 2.24 17.27
CA LEU A 307 6.32 1.41 18.47
C LEU A 307 5.89 2.20 19.74
N VAL A 308 5.87 3.53 19.67
CA VAL A 308 5.28 4.38 20.73
C VAL A 308 3.75 4.27 20.76
N HIS A 309 3.14 3.78 19.70
CA HIS A 309 1.69 3.68 19.58
C HIS A 309 1.08 2.79 20.68
N ASP A 310 0.01 3.29 21.31
CA ASP A 310 -0.75 2.58 22.33
C ASP A 310 -2.00 1.90 21.73
N PRO A 311 -1.97 0.56 21.53
CA PRO A 311 -3.10 -0.18 20.97
C PRO A 311 -4.36 -0.12 21.80
N GLN A 312 -4.24 -0.01 23.13
CA GLN A 312 -5.42 0.04 24.03
C GLN A 312 -6.14 1.36 23.89
N MET A 313 -5.39 2.45 23.74
CA MET A 313 -5.98 3.76 23.45
C MET A 313 -6.68 3.77 22.09
N MET A 314 -6.10 3.12 21.07
CA MET A 314 -6.75 2.98 19.76
C MET A 314 -8.06 2.19 19.84
N LEU A 315 -8.08 1.06 20.56
CA LEU A 315 -9.29 0.27 20.77
C LEU A 315 -10.38 1.07 21.51
N ARG A 316 -9.98 1.87 22.52
CA ARG A 316 -10.90 2.77 23.22
C ARG A 316 -11.45 3.84 22.27
N PHE A 317 -10.59 4.46 21.46
CA PHE A 317 -10.99 5.45 20.45
C PHE A 317 -12.00 4.88 19.45
N CYS A 318 -11.75 3.70 18.87
CA CYS A 318 -12.67 3.04 17.95
C CYS A 318 -14.04 2.79 18.61
N ARG A 319 -14.08 2.40 19.88
CA ARG A 319 -15.32 2.20 20.63
C ARG A 319 -16.05 3.53 20.83
N GLU A 320 -15.37 4.55 21.35
CA GLU A 320 -15.95 5.87 21.61
C GLU A 320 -16.52 6.52 20.32
N THR A 321 -15.83 6.39 19.19
CA THR A 321 -16.31 6.92 17.91
C THR A 321 -17.49 6.12 17.36
N THR A 322 -17.45 4.79 17.46
CA THR A 322 -18.53 3.90 17.02
C THR A 322 -19.83 4.14 17.79
N ASP A 323 -19.75 4.31 19.12
CA ASP A 323 -20.90 4.61 19.97
C ASP A 323 -21.54 5.97 19.63
N ARG A 324 -20.78 6.88 19.00
CA ARG A 324 -21.27 8.18 18.49
C ARG A 324 -21.62 8.16 16.99
N GLY A 325 -21.61 6.96 16.36
CA GLY A 325 -22.05 6.75 14.98
C GLY A 325 -21.02 7.09 13.90
N VAL A 326 -19.73 7.07 14.24
CA VAL A 326 -18.63 7.14 13.26
C VAL A 326 -17.73 5.92 13.44
N TYR A 327 -17.59 5.15 12.38
CA TYR A 327 -16.80 3.92 12.39
C TYR A 327 -15.36 4.18 11.99
N PHE A 328 -14.42 3.87 12.88
CA PHE A 328 -13.02 3.68 12.59
C PHE A 328 -12.70 2.19 12.67
N HIS A 329 -12.03 1.66 11.64
CA HIS A 329 -11.76 0.24 11.60
C HIS A 329 -10.75 -0.17 12.69
N ASP A 330 -11.11 -1.22 13.41
CA ASP A 330 -10.28 -1.82 14.44
C ASP A 330 -9.43 -2.95 13.82
N TYR A 331 -8.13 -2.74 13.76
CA TYR A 331 -7.12 -3.72 13.35
C TYR A 331 -6.39 -4.31 14.57
N GLY A 332 -7.11 -4.64 15.63
CA GLY A 332 -6.49 -5.11 16.87
C GLY A 332 -5.75 -4.00 17.63
N GLY A 333 -6.17 -2.75 17.41
CA GLY A 333 -5.56 -1.57 17.99
C GLY A 333 -4.37 -1.02 17.20
N GLY A 334 -4.13 -1.45 15.97
CA GLY A 334 -3.06 -0.91 15.12
C GLY A 334 -3.32 0.54 14.68
N ALA A 335 -2.25 1.31 14.46
CA ALA A 335 -2.30 2.70 13.96
C ALA A 335 -2.70 2.81 12.46
N CYS A 336 -3.45 1.84 11.99
CA CYS A 336 -3.70 1.58 10.58
C CYS A 336 -4.54 2.61 9.87
N HIS A 337 -4.51 2.45 8.58
CA HIS A 337 -5.05 3.25 7.50
C HIS A 337 -6.57 3.40 7.55
N HIS A 338 -7.01 4.60 7.91
CA HIS A 338 -8.38 5.07 7.72
C HIS A 338 -8.49 5.86 6.42
N GLY A 339 -9.68 6.29 6.04
CA GLY A 339 -9.83 7.10 4.85
C GLY A 339 -11.28 7.48 4.55
N TYR A 340 -11.42 8.36 3.59
CA TYR A 340 -12.70 8.80 3.02
C TYR A 340 -12.73 8.54 1.50
N SER A 341 -13.87 8.73 0.90
CA SER A 341 -14.11 8.40 -0.51
C SER A 341 -15.06 9.41 -1.15
N LEU A 342 -15.27 9.28 -2.46
CA LEU A 342 -16.22 10.06 -3.24
C LEU A 342 -17.67 10.05 -2.68
N ALA A 343 -18.01 9.07 -1.85
CA ALA A 343 -19.36 8.96 -1.26
C ALA A 343 -19.59 9.89 -0.06
N HIS A 344 -18.52 10.48 0.50
CA HIS A 344 -18.63 11.42 1.61
C HIS A 344 -18.83 12.84 1.08
N ASP A 345 -19.50 13.65 1.89
CA ASP A 345 -19.65 15.08 1.66
C ASP A 345 -19.07 15.91 2.83
N MET A 346 -19.23 17.21 2.79
CA MET A 346 -18.68 18.11 3.79
C MET A 346 -19.35 17.95 5.16
N ASP A 347 -20.65 17.63 5.18
CA ASP A 347 -21.41 17.38 6.42
C ASP A 347 -20.91 16.09 7.11
N ASP A 348 -20.55 15.07 6.33
CA ASP A 348 -19.91 13.85 6.85
C ASP A 348 -18.57 14.18 7.51
N ILE A 349 -17.74 15.01 6.88
CA ILE A 349 -16.45 15.42 7.43
C ILE A 349 -16.61 16.20 8.73
N ASP A 350 -17.53 17.16 8.77
CA ASP A 350 -17.82 17.93 9.99
C ASP A 350 -18.35 17.05 11.11
N ARG A 351 -19.18 16.06 10.79
CA ARG A 351 -19.64 15.05 11.75
C ARG A 351 -18.47 14.23 12.30
N VAL A 352 -17.57 13.76 11.44
CA VAL A 352 -16.36 13.01 11.86
C VAL A 352 -15.52 13.85 12.81
N LEU A 353 -15.27 15.12 12.49
CA LEU A 353 -14.46 16.01 13.34
C LEU A 353 -15.09 16.21 14.73
N ASN A 354 -16.41 16.45 14.78
CA ASN A 354 -17.11 16.59 16.05
C ASN A 354 -17.01 15.32 16.89
N VAL A 355 -17.27 14.16 16.29
CA VAL A 355 -17.22 12.86 16.99
C VAL A 355 -15.80 12.53 17.46
N VAL A 356 -14.78 12.81 16.66
CA VAL A 356 -13.37 12.61 17.05
C VAL A 356 -13.01 13.50 18.25
N GLY A 357 -13.42 14.78 18.22
CA GLY A 357 -13.20 15.71 19.33
C GLY A 357 -13.85 15.22 20.64
N ASP A 358 -15.12 14.82 20.58
CA ASP A 358 -15.87 14.31 21.72
C ASP A 358 -15.29 13.00 22.27
N ALA A 359 -14.89 12.08 21.36
CA ALA A 359 -14.28 10.81 21.75
C ALA A 359 -12.95 11.02 22.49
N LEU A 360 -12.08 11.87 21.97
CA LEU A 360 -10.79 12.17 22.61
C LEU A 360 -10.97 12.90 23.95
N ALA A 361 -11.95 13.81 24.07
CA ALA A 361 -12.29 14.45 25.33
C ALA A 361 -12.75 13.43 26.39
N ALA A 362 -13.61 12.47 25.99
CA ALA A 362 -14.06 11.39 26.89
C ALA A 362 -12.93 10.42 27.29
N MET A 363 -11.88 10.31 26.49
CA MET A 363 -10.72 9.46 26.80
C MET A 363 -9.76 10.09 27.80
N GLY A 364 -9.81 11.41 28.00
CA GLY A 364 -8.97 12.16 28.97
C GLY A 364 -9.47 12.17 30.40
N GLY A 365 -10.72 11.78 30.64
CA GLY A 365 -11.33 11.65 31.97
C GLY A 365 -11.28 10.21 32.44
#